data_84251f70bb372c43a6c3b7c6621c4ae7
#
_entry.id   84251f70bb372c43a6c3b7c6621c4ae7
#
_cell.length_a   1.000
_cell.length_b   1.000
_cell.length_c   1.000
_cell.angle_alpha   90.00
_cell.angle_beta   90.00
_cell.angle_gamma   90.00
#
_symmetry.space_group_name_H-M   'P 1'
#
loop_
_entity.id
_entity.type
_entity.pdbx_description
1 polymer ?
#
loop_
_entity_poly.entity_id
_entity_poly.type
_entity_poly.pdbx_seq_one_letter_code
_entity_poly.pdbx_strand_id
1 'polypeptide(L)'
;MRPIRAAFLGTATLVTLLACTPLAAAATDTGTAQAGDKGRIITVLAEVQQLTRFPVTPGSVSQGDQVVVRSDLFDEAHNKVGETHGSCTTTRGGADEAEQCLVTYTLPGGQLTTQGVYFNYIDQGPFDSAITGGTGEYKKARGWVHSETIATTPKVVRRFTIHLA
;
A
#
# COMPACT_ATOMS: atom_id res chain seq x y z
N MET A 1 66.22 -14.74 26.52
CA MET A 1 67.33 -13.93 26.05
C MET A 1 66.88 -12.51 25.79
N ARG A 2 67.62 -11.58 26.31
CA ARG A 2 67.31 -10.16 26.48
C ARG A 2 67.56 -9.34 25.21
N PRO A 3 67.27 -8.05 25.22
CA PRO A 3 66.56 -7.22 24.24
C PRO A 3 67.51 -6.32 23.44
N ILE A 4 66.98 -5.62 22.43
CA ILE A 4 67.67 -4.45 21.91
C ILE A 4 66.61 -3.29 21.80
N ARG A 5 66.92 -2.25 22.58
CA ARG A 5 66.33 -0.92 22.50
C ARG A 5 66.99 -0.15 21.36
N ALA A 6 66.26 0.54 20.57
CA ALA A 6 66.74 1.67 19.79
C ALA A 6 65.77 2.80 19.89
N ALA A 7 66.19 3.89 20.52
CA ALA A 7 65.54 5.18 20.57
C ALA A 7 65.90 5.96 19.30
N PHE A 8 64.96 6.61 18.64
CA PHE A 8 65.26 7.71 17.73
C PHE A 8 64.38 8.92 18.07
N LEU A 9 65.09 9.96 18.44
CA LEU A 9 64.62 11.35 18.50
C LEU A 9 64.43 11.83 17.05
N GLY A 10 63.42 12.64 16.82
CA GLY A 10 63.37 13.35 15.55
C GLY A 10 62.12 14.20 15.35
N THR A 11 62.27 15.48 15.70
CA THR A 11 61.68 16.66 15.07
C THR A 11 60.16 16.84 15.03
N ALA A 12 59.72 17.81 15.85
CA ALA A 12 58.45 18.46 15.78
C ALA A 12 58.34 19.30 14.49
N THR A 13 57.38 18.95 13.66
CA THR A 13 56.96 19.84 12.56
C THR A 13 55.59 20.38 12.89
N LEU A 14 55.57 21.68 13.14
CA LEU A 14 54.35 22.47 13.37
C LEU A 14 53.56 22.56 12.03
N VAL A 15 52.51 21.82 11.88
CA VAL A 15 51.58 21.96 10.75
C VAL A 15 50.40 22.82 11.20
N THR A 16 50.38 24.07 10.76
CA THR A 16 49.27 24.97 10.87
C THR A 16 48.10 24.44 10.03
N LEU A 17 47.08 23.88 10.69
CA LEU A 17 45.83 23.54 10.07
C LEU A 17 45.04 24.82 9.83
N LEU A 18 44.98 25.29 8.57
CA LEU A 18 43.91 26.21 8.11
C LEU A 18 42.59 25.44 8.20
N ALA A 19 41.78 25.83 9.16
CA ALA A 19 40.38 25.38 9.22
C ALA A 19 39.56 26.03 8.09
N CYS A 20 39.41 25.34 6.97
CA CYS A 20 38.36 25.63 6.01
C CYS A 20 37.03 25.14 6.61
N THR A 21 36.27 26.04 7.19
CA THR A 21 34.86 25.79 7.51
C THR A 21 34.08 25.72 6.19
N PRO A 22 33.43 24.59 5.83
CA PRO A 22 32.47 24.63 4.75
C PRO A 22 31.25 25.45 5.22
N LEU A 23 30.98 26.57 4.56
CA LEU A 23 29.68 27.22 4.62
C LEU A 23 28.68 26.20 4.10
N ALA A 24 27.94 25.54 4.99
CA ALA A 24 26.75 24.82 4.62
C ALA A 24 25.74 25.89 4.15
N ALA A 25 25.64 26.07 2.85
CA ALA A 25 24.50 26.75 2.25
C ALA A 25 23.28 25.90 2.58
N ALA A 26 22.50 26.30 3.56
CA ALA A 26 21.15 25.82 3.74
C ALA A 26 20.39 26.18 2.45
N ALA A 27 20.25 25.23 1.54
CA ALA A 27 19.28 25.32 0.48
C ALA A 27 17.91 25.39 1.18
N THR A 28 17.38 26.58 1.35
CA THR A 28 15.96 26.76 1.61
C THR A 28 15.26 26.30 0.35
N ASP A 29 14.87 25.05 0.35
CA ASP A 29 13.92 24.50 -0.60
C ASP A 29 12.61 25.26 -0.36
N THR A 30 12.46 26.41 -1.04
CA THR A 30 11.16 27.05 -1.20
C THR A 30 10.41 26.16 -2.18
N GLY A 31 9.95 25.01 -1.65
CA GLY A 31 8.93 24.20 -2.31
C GLY A 31 7.78 25.14 -2.58
N THR A 32 7.72 25.64 -3.83
CA THR A 32 6.48 26.17 -4.37
C THR A 32 5.45 25.08 -4.15
N ALA A 33 4.55 25.30 -3.23
CA ALA A 33 3.36 24.49 -3.05
C ALA A 33 2.70 24.49 -4.44
N GLN A 34 2.86 23.40 -5.16
CA GLN A 34 2.28 23.20 -6.47
C GLN A 34 0.78 23.23 -6.23
N ALA A 35 0.12 24.24 -6.82
CA ALA A 35 -1.32 24.46 -6.75
C ALA A 35 -2.01 23.11 -6.94
N GLY A 36 -2.83 22.71 -5.94
CA GLY A 36 -3.34 21.38 -5.77
C GLY A 36 -3.82 20.75 -7.07
N ASP A 37 -3.23 19.62 -7.37
CA ASP A 37 -3.80 18.64 -8.27
C ASP A 37 -5.16 18.29 -7.66
N LYS A 38 -6.25 18.69 -8.35
CA LYS A 38 -7.61 18.38 -7.89
C LYS A 38 -7.70 16.86 -7.90
N GLY A 39 -7.73 16.25 -6.72
CA GLY A 39 -7.74 14.81 -6.55
C GLY A 39 -8.73 14.15 -7.51
N ARG A 40 -8.26 13.17 -8.29
CA ARG A 40 -9.09 12.42 -9.23
C ARG A 40 -9.87 11.36 -8.45
N ILE A 41 -11.18 11.31 -8.66
CA ILE A 41 -12.03 10.24 -8.11
C ILE A 41 -12.45 9.32 -9.26
N ILE A 42 -12.29 8.00 -9.02
CA ILE A 42 -12.74 6.94 -9.93
C ILE A 42 -13.71 6.06 -9.15
N THR A 43 -14.91 5.89 -9.66
CA THR A 43 -15.91 4.97 -9.09
C THR A 43 -16.07 3.77 -10.00
N VAL A 44 -15.98 2.56 -9.43
CA VAL A 44 -16.22 1.31 -10.15
C VAL A 44 -17.04 0.35 -9.30
N LEU A 45 -17.80 -0.50 -9.96
CA LEU A 45 -18.57 -1.59 -9.38
C LEU A 45 -17.81 -2.89 -9.60
N ALA A 46 -17.56 -3.65 -8.54
CA ALA A 46 -16.86 -4.92 -8.59
C ALA A 46 -17.85 -6.08 -8.37
N GLU A 47 -18.08 -6.88 -9.40
CA GLU A 47 -18.87 -8.10 -9.30
C GLU A 47 -17.94 -9.29 -9.04
N VAL A 48 -18.11 -9.96 -7.91
CA VAL A 48 -17.31 -11.13 -7.56
C VAL A 48 -17.60 -12.26 -8.55
N GLN A 49 -16.55 -12.73 -9.23
CA GLN A 49 -16.62 -13.85 -10.18
C GLN A 49 -16.07 -15.15 -9.57
N GLN A 50 -15.01 -15.03 -8.77
CA GLN A 50 -14.37 -16.15 -8.10
C GLN A 50 -13.98 -15.74 -6.68
N LEU A 51 -14.29 -16.60 -5.72
CA LEU A 51 -13.86 -16.46 -4.33
C LEU A 51 -13.54 -17.85 -3.79
N THR A 52 -12.34 -18.02 -3.26
CA THR A 52 -11.90 -19.26 -2.62
C THR A 52 -11.39 -18.95 -1.23
N ARG A 53 -11.86 -19.71 -0.24
CA ARG A 53 -11.40 -19.65 1.13
C ARG A 53 -10.56 -20.88 1.47
N PHE A 54 -9.47 -20.66 2.17
CA PHE A 54 -8.56 -21.70 2.67
C PHE A 54 -8.53 -21.61 4.21
N PRO A 55 -9.44 -22.31 4.88
CA PRO A 55 -9.50 -22.24 6.34
C PRO A 55 -8.35 -23.05 6.97
N VAL A 56 -7.74 -22.52 8.03
CA VAL A 56 -6.79 -23.25 8.88
C VAL A 56 -7.54 -24.27 9.74
N THR A 57 -8.71 -23.88 10.24
CA THR A 57 -9.59 -24.77 11.01
C THR A 57 -10.97 -24.80 10.38
N PRO A 58 -11.43 -25.95 9.85
CA PRO A 58 -12.75 -26.04 9.27
C PRO A 58 -13.86 -25.64 10.26
N GLY A 59 -14.80 -24.80 9.80
CA GLY A 59 -15.97 -24.40 10.58
C GLY A 59 -15.75 -23.26 11.58
N SER A 60 -14.55 -22.70 11.65
CA SER A 60 -14.27 -21.52 12.48
C SER A 60 -13.43 -20.50 11.74
N VAL A 61 -13.57 -19.23 12.12
CA VAL A 61 -12.68 -18.16 11.64
C VAL A 61 -11.43 -18.17 12.48
N SER A 62 -10.29 -18.47 11.85
CA SER A 62 -9.01 -18.67 12.52
C SER A 62 -7.95 -17.73 11.95
N GLN A 63 -7.03 -17.31 12.81
CA GLN A 63 -5.84 -16.62 12.36
C GLN A 63 -5.09 -17.48 11.34
N GLY A 64 -4.71 -16.88 10.22
CA GLY A 64 -4.04 -17.56 9.11
C GLY A 64 -4.98 -18.06 8.02
N ASP A 65 -6.30 -18.02 8.18
CA ASP A 65 -7.24 -18.29 7.09
C ASP A 65 -6.94 -17.36 5.93
N GLN A 66 -7.06 -17.86 4.70
CA GLN A 66 -6.82 -17.08 3.50
C GLN A 66 -8.05 -17.02 2.60
N VAL A 67 -8.19 -15.91 1.92
CA VAL A 67 -9.19 -15.70 0.88
C VAL A 67 -8.49 -15.18 -0.37
N VAL A 68 -8.82 -15.77 -1.51
CA VAL A 68 -8.45 -15.21 -2.83
C VAL A 68 -9.73 -14.87 -3.57
N VAL A 69 -9.75 -13.67 -4.16
CA VAL A 69 -10.95 -13.15 -4.83
C VAL A 69 -10.56 -12.51 -6.17
N ARG A 70 -11.38 -12.75 -7.19
CA ARG A 70 -11.35 -12.04 -8.46
C ARG A 70 -12.74 -11.45 -8.75
N SER A 71 -12.76 -10.21 -9.15
CA SER A 71 -14.00 -9.53 -9.56
C SER A 71 -13.80 -8.86 -10.91
N ASP A 72 -14.88 -8.80 -11.70
CA ASP A 72 -14.95 -7.93 -12.86
C ASP A 72 -15.30 -6.51 -12.40
N LEU A 73 -14.67 -5.50 -12.99
CA LEU A 73 -14.94 -4.09 -12.71
C LEU A 73 -15.78 -3.48 -13.83
N PHE A 74 -16.80 -2.74 -13.43
CA PHE A 74 -17.70 -2.03 -14.33
C PHE A 74 -17.73 -0.53 -13.98
N ASP A 75 -17.92 0.31 -14.99
CA ASP A 75 -18.24 1.72 -14.81
C ASP A 75 -19.72 1.91 -14.42
N GLU A 76 -20.12 3.17 -14.20
CA GLU A 76 -21.53 3.51 -13.89
C GLU A 76 -22.50 3.20 -15.04
N ALA A 77 -22.03 3.12 -16.28
CA ALA A 77 -22.82 2.70 -17.45
C ALA A 77 -22.83 1.18 -17.64
N HIS A 78 -22.26 0.43 -16.67
CA HIS A 78 -22.16 -1.03 -16.67
C HIS A 78 -21.31 -1.62 -17.81
N ASN A 79 -20.33 -0.85 -18.31
CA ASN A 79 -19.31 -1.39 -19.20
C ASN A 79 -18.18 -2.00 -18.38
N LYS A 80 -17.69 -3.19 -18.78
CA LYS A 80 -16.53 -3.78 -18.15
C LYS A 80 -15.29 -2.94 -18.44
N VAL A 81 -14.66 -2.43 -17.38
CA VAL A 81 -13.48 -1.55 -17.47
C VAL A 81 -12.21 -2.17 -16.88
N GLY A 82 -12.31 -3.34 -16.27
CA GLY A 82 -11.15 -4.00 -15.70
C GLY A 82 -11.48 -5.16 -14.78
N GLU A 83 -10.56 -5.47 -13.89
CA GLU A 83 -10.70 -6.56 -12.92
C GLU A 83 -10.00 -6.19 -11.60
N THR A 84 -10.41 -6.84 -10.50
CA THR A 84 -9.64 -6.88 -9.25
C THR A 84 -9.10 -8.28 -9.00
N HIS A 85 -7.91 -8.32 -8.42
CA HIS A 85 -7.27 -9.52 -7.90
C HIS A 85 -6.88 -9.25 -6.46
N GLY A 86 -7.53 -9.92 -5.52
CA GLY A 86 -7.35 -9.71 -4.09
C GLY A 86 -6.91 -10.98 -3.37
N SER A 87 -6.09 -10.79 -2.36
CA SER A 87 -5.80 -11.79 -1.35
C SER A 87 -5.89 -11.18 0.04
N CYS A 88 -6.55 -11.90 0.94
CA CYS A 88 -6.69 -11.51 2.33
C CYS A 88 -6.21 -12.63 3.24
N THR A 89 -5.61 -12.26 4.36
CA THR A 89 -5.25 -13.19 5.43
C THR A 89 -5.91 -12.75 6.72
N THR A 90 -6.62 -13.66 7.37
CA THR A 90 -7.19 -13.40 8.69
C THR A 90 -6.06 -13.20 9.69
N THR A 91 -5.96 -12.00 10.24
CA THR A 91 -4.96 -11.63 11.25
C THR A 91 -5.47 -11.78 12.66
N ARG A 92 -6.80 -11.76 12.83
CA ARG A 92 -7.49 -12.03 14.09
C ARG A 92 -8.75 -12.84 13.80
N GLY A 93 -8.88 -13.99 14.43
CA GLY A 93 -10.06 -14.85 14.36
C GLY A 93 -11.07 -14.55 15.47
N GLY A 94 -12.21 -15.25 15.43
CA GLY A 94 -13.28 -15.14 16.43
C GLY A 94 -14.30 -14.06 16.08
N ALA A 95 -14.99 -13.53 17.12
CA ALA A 95 -16.11 -12.60 16.93
C ALA A 95 -15.69 -11.21 16.43
N ASP A 96 -14.46 -10.78 16.75
CA ASP A 96 -13.91 -9.49 16.33
C ASP A 96 -12.91 -9.72 15.20
N GLU A 97 -13.29 -10.50 14.20
CA GLU A 97 -12.40 -10.90 13.12
C GLU A 97 -11.82 -9.72 12.35
N ALA A 98 -10.59 -9.90 11.85
CA ALA A 98 -9.92 -8.93 11.02
C ALA A 98 -9.11 -9.63 9.92
N GLU A 99 -9.22 -9.13 8.70
CA GLU A 99 -8.43 -9.57 7.54
C GLU A 99 -7.51 -8.45 7.08
N GLN A 100 -6.26 -8.76 6.82
CA GLN A 100 -5.37 -7.89 6.06
C GLN A 100 -5.47 -8.25 4.59
N CYS A 101 -5.84 -7.28 3.76
CA CYS A 101 -6.05 -7.47 2.33
C CYS A 101 -5.04 -6.70 1.50
N LEU A 102 -4.60 -7.33 0.42
CA LEU A 102 -3.89 -6.73 -0.71
C LEU A 102 -4.76 -6.88 -1.94
N VAL A 103 -5.04 -5.78 -2.63
CA VAL A 103 -5.87 -5.78 -3.85
C VAL A 103 -5.15 -5.05 -4.97
N THR A 104 -5.14 -5.66 -6.15
CA THR A 104 -4.70 -5.04 -7.40
C THR A 104 -5.92 -4.78 -8.28
N TYR A 105 -6.06 -3.55 -8.73
CA TYR A 105 -7.04 -3.12 -9.73
C TYR A 105 -6.35 -3.02 -11.08
N THR A 106 -6.80 -3.76 -12.09
CA THR A 106 -6.42 -3.53 -13.47
C THR A 106 -7.44 -2.57 -14.08
N LEU A 107 -6.99 -1.40 -14.48
CA LEU A 107 -7.84 -0.32 -14.98
C LEU A 107 -7.32 0.15 -16.34
N PRO A 108 -8.12 0.87 -17.14
CA PRO A 108 -7.60 1.56 -18.31
C PRO A 108 -6.43 2.46 -17.90
N GLY A 109 -5.30 2.36 -18.61
CA GLY A 109 -4.08 3.11 -18.32
C GLY A 109 -3.09 2.45 -17.37
N GLY A 110 -3.43 1.34 -16.67
CA GLY A 110 -2.46 0.63 -15.84
C GLY A 110 -3.07 -0.12 -14.65
N GLN A 111 -2.24 -0.39 -13.66
CA GLN A 111 -2.64 -1.07 -12.44
C GLN A 111 -2.50 -0.14 -11.23
N LEU A 112 -3.33 -0.37 -10.22
CA LEU A 112 -3.31 0.31 -8.94
C LEU A 112 -3.34 -0.75 -7.84
N THR A 113 -2.52 -0.60 -6.80
CA THR A 113 -2.46 -1.52 -5.68
C THR A 113 -2.88 -0.84 -4.38
N THR A 114 -3.61 -1.57 -3.55
CA THR A 114 -4.05 -1.11 -2.23
C THR A 114 -3.76 -2.15 -1.17
N GLN A 115 -3.64 -1.66 0.08
CA GLN A 115 -3.51 -2.50 1.26
C GLN A 115 -4.29 -1.89 2.42
N GLY A 116 -4.93 -2.73 3.21
CA GLY A 116 -5.67 -2.30 4.39
C GLY A 116 -6.07 -3.47 5.28
N VAL A 117 -6.58 -3.14 6.46
CA VAL A 117 -7.19 -4.10 7.37
C VAL A 117 -8.70 -3.91 7.33
N TYR A 118 -9.41 -5.01 7.13
CA TYR A 118 -10.86 -5.07 7.09
C TYR A 118 -11.35 -5.76 8.36
N PHE A 119 -12.09 -5.02 9.17
CA PHE A 119 -12.69 -5.51 10.41
C PHE A 119 -14.11 -5.96 10.16
N ASN A 120 -14.57 -6.98 10.92
CA ASN A 120 -15.94 -7.52 10.84
C ASN A 120 -16.32 -7.85 9.39
N TYR A 121 -15.41 -8.48 8.66
CA TYR A 121 -15.56 -8.73 7.22
C TYR A 121 -16.68 -9.73 6.91
N ILE A 122 -17.11 -10.53 7.89
CA ILE A 122 -18.24 -11.47 7.74
C ILE A 122 -19.51 -10.68 7.46
N ASP A 123 -19.74 -9.57 8.15
CA ASP A 123 -20.90 -8.69 7.97
C ASP A 123 -20.79 -7.83 6.71
N GLN A 124 -19.67 -7.92 5.97
CA GLN A 124 -19.43 -7.21 4.72
C GLN A 124 -19.61 -5.70 4.79
N GLY A 125 -19.28 -5.10 5.92
CA GLY A 125 -19.30 -3.66 6.15
C GLY A 125 -18.34 -2.89 5.23
N PRO A 126 -18.39 -1.55 5.24
CA PRO A 126 -17.46 -0.72 4.48
C PRO A 126 -16.06 -0.76 5.10
N PHE A 127 -15.03 -0.53 4.28
CA PHE A 127 -13.66 -0.35 4.75
C PHE A 127 -12.84 0.51 3.80
N ASP A 128 -11.78 1.11 4.32
CA ASP A 128 -10.85 1.92 3.57
C ASP A 128 -9.50 1.21 3.44
N SER A 129 -8.88 1.37 2.27
CA SER A 129 -7.55 0.84 1.98
C SER A 129 -6.64 1.92 1.45
N ALA A 130 -5.40 1.97 1.92
CA ALA A 130 -4.40 2.90 1.41
C ALA A 130 -3.92 2.47 0.03
N ILE A 131 -3.75 3.42 -0.89
CA ILE A 131 -3.10 3.17 -2.17
C ILE A 131 -1.60 3.05 -1.92
N THR A 132 -1.03 1.89 -2.25
CA THR A 132 0.38 1.57 -2.02
C THR A 132 1.25 1.80 -3.25
N GLY A 133 0.64 1.90 -4.43
CA GLY A 133 1.34 2.16 -5.68
C GLY A 133 0.52 1.83 -6.91
N GLY A 134 1.19 1.83 -8.07
CA GLY A 134 0.58 1.47 -9.34
C GLY A 134 1.58 1.46 -10.49
N THR A 135 1.08 1.16 -11.68
CA THR A 135 1.84 1.15 -12.94
C THR A 135 1.18 2.02 -14.00
N GLY A 136 1.86 2.24 -15.12
CA GLY A 136 1.29 3.05 -16.20
C GLY A 136 0.95 4.47 -15.75
N GLU A 137 -0.28 4.90 -15.97
CA GLU A 137 -0.76 6.22 -15.52
C GLU A 137 -0.79 6.35 -13.99
N TYR A 138 -0.85 5.22 -13.27
CA TYR A 138 -0.95 5.16 -11.81
C TYR A 138 0.41 5.02 -11.10
N LYS A 139 1.54 5.10 -11.81
CA LYS A 139 2.90 4.87 -11.26
C LYS A 139 3.29 5.75 -10.07
N LYS A 140 2.61 6.87 -9.87
CA LYS A 140 2.81 7.79 -8.73
C LYS A 140 1.58 7.91 -7.84
N ALA A 141 0.59 7.04 -8.05
CA ALA A 141 -0.68 7.12 -7.32
C ALA A 141 -0.47 7.09 -5.80
N ARG A 142 -1.19 7.97 -5.13
CA ARG A 142 -1.34 8.07 -3.68
C ARG A 142 -2.81 8.30 -3.38
N GLY A 143 -3.21 8.06 -2.17
CA GLY A 143 -4.58 8.26 -1.72
C GLY A 143 -5.15 7.03 -1.06
N TRP A 144 -6.44 6.79 -1.24
CA TRP A 144 -7.15 5.70 -0.59
C TRP A 144 -8.34 5.24 -1.42
N VAL A 145 -8.84 4.06 -1.10
CA VAL A 145 -10.03 3.48 -1.72
C VAL A 145 -11.05 3.18 -0.65
N HIS A 146 -12.25 3.74 -0.80
CA HIS A 146 -13.42 3.34 -0.03
C HIS A 146 -14.08 2.15 -0.70
N SER A 147 -14.41 1.13 0.09
CA SER A 147 -15.10 -0.07 -0.37
C SER A 147 -16.38 -0.26 0.43
N GLU A 148 -17.51 -0.43 -0.23
CA GLU A 148 -18.77 -0.80 0.40
C GLU A 148 -19.48 -1.90 -0.39
N THR A 149 -20.17 -2.81 0.31
CA THR A 149 -21.01 -3.83 -0.32
C THR A 149 -22.37 -3.22 -0.63
N ILE A 150 -22.77 -3.25 -1.90
CA ILE A 150 -24.05 -2.69 -2.35
C ILE A 150 -25.08 -3.77 -2.72
N ALA A 151 -24.64 -5.01 -2.95
CA ALA A 151 -25.51 -6.16 -3.17
C ALA A 151 -24.79 -7.45 -2.74
N THR A 152 -25.56 -8.46 -2.32
CA THR A 152 -25.08 -9.79 -1.98
C THR A 152 -25.74 -10.91 -2.79
N THR A 153 -26.83 -10.60 -3.48
CA THR A 153 -27.62 -11.55 -4.28
C THR A 153 -27.99 -10.93 -5.63
N PRO A 154 -27.88 -11.64 -6.74
CA PRO A 154 -27.40 -13.02 -6.91
C PRO A 154 -25.87 -13.17 -6.79
N LYS A 155 -25.12 -12.08 -6.81
CA LYS A 155 -23.68 -11.98 -6.64
C LYS A 155 -23.33 -10.92 -5.63
N VAL A 156 -22.19 -11.05 -4.99
CA VAL A 156 -21.63 -9.97 -4.20
C VAL A 156 -21.13 -8.87 -5.15
N VAL A 157 -21.64 -7.67 -4.94
CA VAL A 157 -21.23 -6.47 -5.66
C VAL A 157 -20.72 -5.43 -4.66
N ARG A 158 -19.52 -4.93 -4.89
CA ARG A 158 -18.92 -3.87 -4.09
C ARG A 158 -18.74 -2.62 -4.95
N ARG A 159 -18.98 -1.46 -4.35
CA ARG A 159 -18.57 -0.18 -4.93
C ARG A 159 -17.20 0.16 -4.40
N PHE A 160 -16.27 0.49 -5.29
CA PHE A 160 -14.99 1.07 -4.95
C PHE A 160 -14.95 2.53 -5.41
N THR A 161 -14.74 3.43 -4.46
CA THR A 161 -14.47 4.85 -4.72
C THR A 161 -13.00 5.11 -4.49
N ILE A 162 -12.25 5.32 -5.56
CA ILE A 162 -10.80 5.49 -5.57
C ILE A 162 -10.49 6.98 -5.54
N HIS A 163 -9.89 7.45 -4.46
CA HIS A 163 -9.48 8.83 -4.26
C HIS A 163 -7.97 8.94 -4.53
N LEU A 164 -7.61 9.52 -5.68
CA LEU A 164 -6.23 9.79 -6.06
C LEU A 164 -5.84 11.21 -5.64
N ALA A 165 -4.71 11.33 -4.92
CA ALA A 165 -4.12 12.60 -4.50
C ALA A 165 -2.95 12.98 -5.39
#